data_90bf2e8faddef5132210d10d4b80e7a6
#
_entry.id   90bf2e8faddef5132210d10d4b80e7a6
#
_cell.length_a   1.000
_cell.length_b   1.000
_cell.length_c   1.000
_cell.angle_alpha   90.00
_cell.angle_beta   90.00
_cell.angle_gamma   90.00
#
_symmetry.space_group_name_H-M   'P 1'
#
loop_
_entity.id
_entity.type
_entity.pdbx_description
1 polymer ?
#
loop_
_entity_poly.entity_id
_entity_poly.type
_entity_poly.pdbx_seq_one_letter_code
_entity_poly.pdbx_strand_id
1 'polypeptide(L)'
;MTSLTLPHTLHGNGPHKVIAVHGWFADRSAYDPVLADLDLGSFQYALVDLRGYGEARDAEGTFTTAEGAADVIALADRLGWDRFSLIGHSMGGSVVQRALAAAPERVRRIVGVSPVPASGLPLPPDQWELFAAAAHTPENRRTILDITTGGRRPAGWLDRMVRRSLERSDAKAFRAWLDSWAGEDFHDRIDGSPVPALAVAGALDPALSAELQRATWMRWFPRAELVELPSCGHYAMDEAPLDLIRTVEDFLRADADAEDEDDGAKA
;
A
#
# COMPACT_ATOMS: atom_id res chain seq x y z
N MET A 1 -10.15 -21.50 2.04
CA MET A 1 -9.87 -20.49 3.10
C MET A 1 -11.11 -19.64 3.25
N THR A 2 -11.61 -19.40 4.47
CA THR A 2 -12.69 -18.45 4.71
C THR A 2 -12.12 -17.05 4.65
N SER A 3 -12.62 -16.21 3.73
CA SER A 3 -12.22 -14.80 3.67
C SER A 3 -12.65 -14.07 4.94
N LEU A 4 -11.75 -13.29 5.51
CA LEU A 4 -12.05 -12.39 6.62
C LEU A 4 -12.70 -11.12 6.04
N THR A 5 -13.73 -10.61 6.73
CA THR A 5 -14.07 -9.21 6.50
C THR A 5 -13.05 -8.37 7.23
N LEU A 6 -12.16 -7.71 6.47
CA LEU A 6 -11.16 -6.84 7.07
C LEU A 6 -11.82 -5.73 7.89
N PRO A 7 -11.38 -5.48 9.14
CA PRO A 7 -11.74 -4.26 9.85
C PRO A 7 -11.31 -3.05 9.01
N HIS A 8 -12.21 -2.06 8.91
CA HIS A 8 -11.98 -0.89 8.06
C HIS A 8 -12.75 0.33 8.57
N THR A 9 -12.33 1.49 8.11
CA THR A 9 -13.08 2.74 8.25
C THR A 9 -13.43 3.29 6.88
N LEU A 10 -14.64 3.81 6.74
CA LEU A 10 -15.09 4.47 5.52
C LEU A 10 -15.00 5.99 5.68
N HIS A 11 -14.41 6.66 4.69
CA HIS A 11 -14.30 8.12 4.63
C HIS A 11 -14.84 8.60 3.29
N GLY A 12 -15.76 9.56 3.33
CA GLY A 12 -16.41 10.11 2.15
C GLY A 12 -17.58 9.26 1.62
N ASN A 13 -18.24 9.80 0.59
CA ASN A 13 -19.39 9.18 -0.06
C ASN A 13 -19.36 9.35 -1.59
N GLY A 14 -18.22 9.80 -2.13
CA GLY A 14 -18.01 10.00 -3.57
C GLY A 14 -18.24 8.73 -4.40
N PRO A 15 -18.49 8.90 -5.70
CA PRO A 15 -18.73 7.77 -6.60
C PRO A 15 -17.51 6.89 -6.81
N HIS A 16 -16.29 7.48 -6.79
CA HIS A 16 -15.06 6.72 -7.00
C HIS A 16 -14.64 5.98 -5.72
N LYS A 17 -14.66 4.66 -5.77
CA LYS A 17 -14.37 3.78 -4.64
C LYS A 17 -12.88 3.45 -4.57
N VAL A 18 -12.27 3.57 -3.39
CA VAL A 18 -10.82 3.38 -3.18
C VAL A 18 -10.60 2.52 -1.94
N ILE A 19 -9.84 1.43 -2.06
CA ILE A 19 -9.38 0.65 -0.92
C ILE A 19 -7.91 0.94 -0.68
N ALA A 20 -7.57 1.37 0.54
CA ALA A 20 -6.19 1.71 0.92
C ALA A 20 -5.62 0.71 1.92
N VAL A 21 -4.47 0.13 1.57
CA VAL A 21 -3.78 -0.94 2.30
C VAL A 21 -2.47 -0.41 2.86
N HIS A 22 -2.28 -0.59 4.17
CA HIS A 22 -1.11 -0.10 4.91
C HIS A 22 0.16 -0.94 4.68
N GLY A 23 1.30 -0.41 5.18
CA GLY A 23 2.60 -1.07 5.15
C GLY A 23 2.88 -1.96 6.37
N TRP A 24 4.05 -2.62 6.38
CA TRP A 24 4.47 -3.63 7.34
C TRP A 24 4.55 -3.15 8.80
N PHE A 25 4.91 -1.88 9.03
CA PHE A 25 5.03 -1.28 10.38
C PHE A 25 3.75 -0.60 10.89
N ALA A 26 2.64 -0.70 10.16
CA ALA A 26 1.47 0.12 10.40
C ALA A 26 0.17 -0.68 10.40
N ASP A 27 -0.91 0.00 10.67
CA ASP A 27 -2.30 -0.38 10.45
C ASP A 27 -2.99 0.72 9.63
N ARG A 28 -4.33 0.67 9.44
CA ARG A 28 -5.08 1.69 8.69
C ARG A 28 -4.83 3.12 9.16
N SER A 29 -4.46 3.30 10.44
CA SER A 29 -4.14 4.61 11.02
C SER A 29 -2.84 5.24 10.44
N ALA A 30 -2.11 4.55 9.54
CA ALA A 30 -1.05 5.15 8.74
C ALA A 30 -1.56 6.30 7.86
N TYR A 31 -2.85 6.29 7.52
CA TYR A 31 -3.49 7.31 6.70
C TYR A 31 -4.07 8.48 7.50
N ASP A 32 -4.05 8.44 8.86
CA ASP A 32 -4.58 9.53 9.71
C ASP A 32 -4.02 10.91 9.36
N PRO A 33 -2.70 11.06 9.02
CA PRO A 33 -2.15 12.37 8.69
C PRO A 33 -2.74 13.05 7.46
N VAL A 34 -3.37 12.27 6.57
CA VAL A 34 -3.92 12.79 5.30
C VAL A 34 -5.45 12.91 5.30
N LEU A 35 -6.14 12.40 6.33
CA LEU A 35 -7.61 12.31 6.35
C LEU A 35 -8.33 13.64 6.21
N ALA A 36 -7.76 14.72 6.78
CA ALA A 36 -8.36 16.05 6.76
C ALA A 36 -8.34 16.71 5.37
N ASP A 37 -7.46 16.22 4.49
CA ASP A 37 -7.18 16.82 3.19
C ASP A 37 -7.71 16.00 2.02
N LEU A 38 -8.41 14.87 2.29
CA LEU A 38 -9.02 14.03 1.27
C LEU A 38 -10.24 14.69 0.64
N ASP A 39 -10.41 14.59 -0.68
CA ASP A 39 -11.63 14.95 -1.38
C ASP A 39 -12.73 13.88 -1.19
N LEU A 40 -13.45 14.01 -0.09
CA LEU A 40 -14.50 13.09 0.31
C LEU A 40 -15.79 13.21 -0.51
N GLY A 41 -15.89 14.24 -1.37
CA GLY A 41 -16.99 14.43 -2.31
C GLY A 41 -16.83 13.61 -3.59
N SER A 42 -15.60 13.53 -4.11
CA SER A 42 -15.28 12.75 -5.31
C SER A 42 -15.00 11.29 -5.00
N PHE A 43 -14.44 11.00 -3.82
CA PHE A 43 -13.97 9.66 -3.44
C PHE A 43 -14.71 9.10 -2.22
N GLN A 44 -14.74 7.77 -2.14
CA GLN A 44 -15.05 7.04 -0.92
C GLN A 44 -13.92 6.06 -0.64
N TYR A 45 -13.20 6.29 0.46
CA TYR A 45 -12.06 5.48 0.87
C TYR A 45 -12.48 4.42 1.89
N ALA A 46 -12.01 3.18 1.71
CA ALA A 46 -12.00 2.14 2.74
C ALA A 46 -10.54 1.93 3.18
N LEU A 47 -10.21 2.36 4.39
CA LEU A 47 -8.89 2.15 4.99
C LEU A 47 -8.93 0.86 5.80
N VAL A 48 -8.10 -0.12 5.48
CA VAL A 48 -8.20 -1.49 6.01
C VAL A 48 -7.08 -1.85 6.98
N ASP A 49 -7.38 -2.75 7.93
CA ASP A 49 -6.38 -3.48 8.71
C ASP A 49 -6.20 -4.88 8.14
N LEU A 50 -5.01 -5.21 7.68
CA LEU A 50 -4.66 -6.57 7.28
C LEU A 50 -4.60 -7.51 8.49
N ARG A 51 -4.76 -8.83 8.26
CA ARG A 51 -4.59 -9.85 9.30
C ARG A 51 -3.27 -9.68 10.03
N GLY A 52 -3.29 -9.76 11.36
CA GLY A 52 -2.13 -9.55 12.21
C GLY A 52 -1.89 -8.07 12.58
N TYR A 53 -2.75 -7.14 12.13
CA TYR A 53 -2.60 -5.70 12.37
C TYR A 53 -3.89 -5.04 12.86
N GLY A 54 -3.74 -3.95 13.59
CA GLY A 54 -4.83 -3.09 14.02
C GLY A 54 -5.92 -3.84 14.75
N GLU A 55 -7.16 -3.72 14.30
CA GLU A 55 -8.31 -4.46 14.85
C GLU A 55 -8.35 -5.92 14.36
N ALA A 56 -7.59 -6.28 13.31
CA ALA A 56 -7.38 -7.66 12.87
C ALA A 56 -6.12 -8.30 13.47
N ARG A 57 -5.53 -7.71 14.54
CA ARG A 57 -4.27 -8.16 15.13
C ARG A 57 -4.29 -9.63 15.55
N ASP A 58 -5.40 -10.08 16.10
CA ASP A 58 -5.56 -11.45 16.60
C ASP A 58 -6.21 -12.40 15.56
N ALA A 59 -6.42 -11.93 14.32
CA ALA A 59 -6.97 -12.74 13.26
C ALA A 59 -5.95 -13.78 12.76
N GLU A 60 -6.36 -15.04 12.74
CA GLU A 60 -5.54 -16.13 12.19
C GLU A 60 -5.45 -16.06 10.68
N GLY A 61 -4.34 -16.56 10.13
CA GLY A 61 -4.13 -16.61 8.69
C GLY A 61 -2.78 -17.18 8.31
N THR A 62 -2.52 -17.18 7.02
CA THR A 62 -1.21 -17.52 6.43
C THR A 62 -0.30 -16.30 6.33
N PHE A 63 -0.88 -15.10 6.44
CA PHE A 63 -0.19 -13.80 6.37
C PHE A 63 0.62 -13.63 5.08
N THR A 64 0.01 -13.99 3.96
CA THR A 64 0.61 -13.88 2.63
C THR A 64 -0.04 -12.76 1.83
N THR A 65 0.70 -12.23 0.82
CA THR A 65 0.16 -11.22 -0.09
C THR A 65 -1.07 -11.73 -0.84
N ALA A 66 -1.12 -13.04 -1.14
CA ALA A 66 -2.27 -13.69 -1.77
C ALA A 66 -3.50 -13.73 -0.85
N GLU A 67 -3.33 -14.03 0.45
CA GLU A 67 -4.41 -14.00 1.43
C GLU A 67 -4.93 -12.56 1.63
N GLY A 68 -4.02 -11.59 1.81
CA GLY A 68 -4.39 -10.18 1.93
C GLY A 68 -5.16 -9.66 0.72
N ALA A 69 -4.77 -10.06 -0.49
CA ALA A 69 -5.48 -9.71 -1.72
C ALA A 69 -6.89 -10.33 -1.77
N ALA A 70 -7.04 -11.59 -1.36
CA ALA A 70 -8.35 -12.24 -1.29
C ALA A 70 -9.27 -11.55 -0.27
N ASP A 71 -8.74 -11.13 0.87
CA ASP A 71 -9.49 -10.39 1.88
C ASP A 71 -9.91 -8.98 1.39
N VAL A 72 -9.05 -8.29 0.64
CA VAL A 72 -9.35 -6.99 0.00
C VAL A 72 -10.50 -7.12 -1.01
N ILE A 73 -10.45 -8.15 -1.86
CA ILE A 73 -11.53 -8.43 -2.84
C ILE A 73 -12.84 -8.77 -2.11
N ALA A 74 -12.79 -9.61 -1.07
CA ALA A 74 -13.95 -9.97 -0.28
C ALA A 74 -14.57 -8.77 0.46
N LEU A 75 -13.74 -7.79 0.86
CA LEU A 75 -14.25 -6.52 1.41
C LEU A 75 -14.99 -5.72 0.32
N ALA A 76 -14.44 -5.61 -0.89
CA ALA A 76 -15.12 -4.93 -2.00
C ALA A 76 -16.49 -5.57 -2.31
N ASP A 77 -16.58 -6.93 -2.29
CA ASP A 77 -17.84 -7.67 -2.46
C ASP A 77 -18.85 -7.31 -1.38
N ARG A 78 -18.43 -7.27 -0.12
CA ARG A 78 -19.27 -6.92 1.02
C ARG A 78 -19.77 -5.48 0.99
N LEU A 79 -18.94 -4.56 0.48
CA LEU A 79 -19.31 -3.14 0.29
C LEU A 79 -20.19 -2.91 -0.95
N GLY A 80 -20.37 -3.92 -1.79
CA GLY A 80 -21.09 -3.80 -3.07
C GLY A 80 -20.31 -2.95 -4.09
N TRP A 81 -18.98 -2.98 -4.02
CA TRP A 81 -18.12 -2.22 -4.91
C TRP A 81 -17.67 -3.09 -6.10
N ASP A 82 -18.39 -3.03 -7.21
CA ASP A 82 -18.08 -3.81 -8.40
C ASP A 82 -16.74 -3.40 -9.04
N ARG A 83 -16.48 -2.08 -9.10
CA ARG A 83 -15.21 -1.51 -9.58
C ARG A 83 -14.65 -0.53 -8.55
N PHE A 84 -13.33 -0.59 -8.33
CA PHE A 84 -12.63 0.22 -7.33
C PHE A 84 -11.18 0.47 -7.74
N SER A 85 -10.58 1.49 -7.16
CA SER A 85 -9.13 1.72 -7.21
C SER A 85 -8.45 1.22 -5.95
N LEU A 86 -7.15 0.95 -6.06
CA LEU A 86 -6.34 0.41 -4.98
C LEU A 86 -5.19 1.35 -4.66
N ILE A 87 -4.96 1.60 -3.38
CA ILE A 87 -3.75 2.26 -2.87
C ILE A 87 -3.03 1.28 -1.95
N GLY A 88 -1.73 1.06 -2.18
CA GLY A 88 -0.91 0.21 -1.31
C GLY A 88 0.38 0.90 -0.90
N HIS A 89 0.59 1.01 0.43
CA HIS A 89 1.85 1.51 0.96
C HIS A 89 2.81 0.35 1.25
N SER A 90 4.06 0.42 0.78
CA SER A 90 5.12 -0.54 1.12
C SER A 90 4.68 -1.99 0.84
N MET A 91 4.64 -2.87 1.85
CA MET A 91 4.06 -4.22 1.78
C MET A 91 2.65 -4.22 1.16
N GLY A 92 1.82 -3.23 1.49
CA GLY A 92 0.49 -3.06 0.89
C GLY A 92 0.55 -2.90 -0.62
N GLY A 93 1.65 -2.37 -1.17
CA GLY A 93 1.91 -2.31 -2.61
C GLY A 93 1.95 -3.69 -3.25
N SER A 94 2.55 -4.69 -2.62
CA SER A 94 2.52 -6.08 -3.10
C SER A 94 1.11 -6.69 -2.99
N VAL A 95 0.38 -6.42 -1.90
CA VAL A 95 -1.01 -6.90 -1.72
C VAL A 95 -1.93 -6.35 -2.81
N VAL A 96 -1.86 -5.06 -3.15
CA VAL A 96 -2.72 -4.48 -4.19
C VAL A 96 -2.36 -4.96 -5.59
N GLN A 97 -1.08 -5.20 -5.88
CA GLN A 97 -0.67 -5.85 -7.14
C GLN A 97 -1.21 -7.30 -7.23
N ARG A 98 -1.24 -8.02 -6.10
CA ARG A 98 -1.81 -9.37 -6.04
C ARG A 98 -3.34 -9.34 -6.23
N ALA A 99 -4.03 -8.33 -5.67
CA ALA A 99 -5.47 -8.14 -5.89
C ALA A 99 -5.79 -7.81 -7.36
N LEU A 100 -4.98 -6.95 -7.99
CA LEU A 100 -5.06 -6.70 -9.43
C LEU A 100 -4.88 -7.99 -10.24
N ALA A 101 -3.88 -8.81 -9.94
CA ALA A 101 -3.65 -10.10 -10.62
C ALA A 101 -4.81 -11.09 -10.47
N ALA A 102 -5.60 -10.98 -9.39
CA ALA A 102 -6.72 -11.87 -9.09
C ALA A 102 -8.06 -11.40 -9.69
N ALA A 103 -8.26 -10.09 -9.85
CA ALA A 103 -9.51 -9.50 -10.35
C ALA A 103 -9.25 -8.23 -11.20
N PRO A 104 -8.51 -8.36 -12.32
CA PRO A 104 -8.06 -7.21 -13.11
C PRO A 104 -9.22 -6.37 -13.67
N GLU A 105 -10.36 -6.97 -13.98
CA GLU A 105 -11.56 -6.30 -14.51
C GLU A 105 -12.26 -5.39 -13.49
N ARG A 106 -11.98 -5.58 -12.20
CA ARG A 106 -12.55 -4.80 -11.10
C ARG A 106 -11.70 -3.61 -10.69
N VAL A 107 -10.42 -3.61 -11.06
CA VAL A 107 -9.48 -2.55 -10.65
C VAL A 107 -9.47 -1.45 -11.69
N ARG A 108 -9.91 -0.25 -11.29
CA ARG A 108 -9.90 0.94 -12.16
C ARG A 108 -8.49 1.50 -12.31
N ARG A 109 -7.81 1.68 -11.19
CA ARG A 109 -6.44 2.24 -11.08
C ARG A 109 -5.73 1.64 -9.89
N ILE A 110 -4.40 1.57 -9.95
CA ILE A 110 -3.57 1.10 -8.85
C ILE A 110 -2.51 2.16 -8.50
N VAL A 111 -2.38 2.46 -7.22
CA VAL A 111 -1.38 3.37 -6.68
C VAL A 111 -0.49 2.64 -5.69
N GLY A 112 0.81 2.73 -5.89
CA GLY A 112 1.82 2.27 -4.94
C GLY A 112 2.54 3.46 -4.31
N VAL A 113 2.51 3.55 -2.98
CA VAL A 113 3.30 4.52 -2.22
C VAL A 113 4.50 3.79 -1.64
N SER A 114 5.69 4.09 -2.13
CA SER A 114 6.91 3.30 -1.87
C SER A 114 6.64 1.79 -1.92
N PRO A 115 6.08 1.27 -3.04
CA PRO A 115 5.53 -0.08 -3.05
C PRO A 115 6.61 -1.16 -3.14
N VAL A 116 6.44 -2.24 -2.37
CA VAL A 116 7.14 -3.50 -2.64
C VAL A 116 6.66 -4.04 -3.98
N PRO A 117 7.57 -4.36 -4.91
CA PRO A 117 7.19 -4.84 -6.24
C PRO A 117 6.67 -6.29 -6.21
N ALA A 118 5.91 -6.68 -7.23
CA ALA A 118 5.39 -8.04 -7.38
C ALA A 118 6.47 -9.13 -7.53
N SER A 119 7.72 -8.74 -7.83
CA SER A 119 8.89 -9.63 -7.82
C SER A 119 9.46 -9.92 -6.42
N GLY A 120 8.82 -9.38 -5.38
CA GLY A 120 9.40 -9.37 -4.04
C GLY A 120 10.56 -8.39 -3.89
N LEU A 121 11.16 -8.42 -2.71
CA LEU A 121 12.35 -7.62 -2.38
C LEU A 121 13.36 -8.51 -1.65
N PRO A 122 14.12 -9.35 -2.34
CA PRO A 122 15.13 -10.20 -1.72
C PRO A 122 16.13 -9.37 -0.93
N LEU A 123 16.27 -9.66 0.37
CA LEU A 123 17.19 -8.96 1.26
C LEU A 123 18.50 -9.70 1.36
N PRO A 124 19.67 -9.02 1.34
CA PRO A 124 20.95 -9.61 1.70
C PRO A 124 20.92 -10.24 3.11
N PRO A 125 21.78 -11.25 3.40
CA PRO A 125 21.71 -11.99 4.67
C PRO A 125 21.74 -11.14 5.94
N ASP A 126 22.58 -10.10 5.98
CA ASP A 126 22.70 -9.16 7.10
C ASP A 126 21.43 -8.29 7.28
N GLN A 127 20.86 -7.83 6.18
CA GLN A 127 19.57 -7.13 6.20
C GLN A 127 18.44 -8.07 6.57
N TRP A 128 18.46 -9.31 6.07
CA TRP A 128 17.46 -10.31 6.44
C TRP A 128 17.42 -10.55 7.95
N GLU A 129 18.59 -10.69 8.60
CA GLU A 129 18.68 -10.87 10.05
C GLU A 129 18.08 -9.67 10.79
N LEU A 130 18.41 -8.42 10.37
CA LEU A 130 17.86 -7.19 10.94
C LEU A 130 16.32 -7.18 10.84
N PHE A 131 15.78 -7.44 9.66
CA PHE A 131 14.34 -7.42 9.40
C PHE A 131 13.62 -8.56 10.14
N ALA A 132 14.14 -9.77 10.08
CA ALA A 132 13.57 -10.94 10.76
C ALA A 132 13.48 -10.75 12.28
N ALA A 133 14.52 -10.20 12.91
CA ALA A 133 14.55 -9.95 14.34
C ALA A 133 13.63 -8.78 14.76
N ALA A 134 13.20 -7.91 13.84
CA ALA A 134 12.30 -6.79 14.13
C ALA A 134 10.91 -7.24 14.63
N ALA A 135 10.53 -8.51 14.42
CA ALA A 135 9.33 -9.07 15.02
C ALA A 135 9.30 -8.98 16.54
N HIS A 136 10.47 -9.10 17.19
CA HIS A 136 10.63 -9.16 18.65
C HIS A 136 11.56 -8.10 19.24
N THR A 137 12.28 -7.33 18.39
CA THR A 137 13.33 -6.40 18.80
C THR A 137 12.95 -4.97 18.44
N PRO A 138 12.54 -4.12 19.42
CA PRO A 138 12.17 -2.73 19.17
C PRO A 138 13.28 -1.91 18.52
N GLU A 139 14.54 -2.16 18.89
CA GLU A 139 15.72 -1.49 18.36
C GLU A 139 15.88 -1.77 16.85
N ASN A 140 15.60 -2.99 16.41
CA ASN A 140 15.62 -3.35 14.99
C ASN A 140 14.52 -2.62 14.23
N ARG A 141 13.28 -2.54 14.79
CA ARG A 141 12.22 -1.72 14.20
C ARG A 141 12.65 -0.27 14.05
N ARG A 142 13.26 0.30 15.09
CA ARG A 142 13.77 1.67 15.06
C ARG A 142 14.82 1.86 13.98
N THR A 143 15.79 0.95 13.87
CA THR A 143 16.84 0.99 12.86
C THR A 143 16.26 0.96 11.44
N ILE A 144 15.30 0.08 11.16
CA ILE A 144 14.65 -0.02 9.85
C ILE A 144 13.90 1.28 9.53
N LEU A 145 13.12 1.82 10.48
CA LEU A 145 12.39 3.08 10.32
C LEU A 145 13.33 4.26 10.05
N ASP A 146 14.46 4.33 10.73
CA ASP A 146 15.45 5.39 10.55
C ASP A 146 16.12 5.30 9.17
N ILE A 147 16.57 4.12 8.77
CA ILE A 147 17.20 3.89 7.46
C ILE A 147 16.22 4.25 6.32
N THR A 148 14.99 3.76 6.38
CA THR A 148 14.01 3.97 5.31
C THR A 148 13.51 5.41 5.20
N THR A 149 13.74 6.23 6.22
CA THR A 149 13.49 7.69 6.20
C THR A 149 14.75 8.53 5.98
N GLY A 150 15.85 7.89 5.55
CA GLY A 150 17.12 8.55 5.25
C GLY A 150 17.85 9.11 6.49
N GLY A 151 17.60 8.58 7.69
CA GLY A 151 18.22 9.01 8.94
C GLY A 151 17.84 10.44 9.37
N ARG A 152 16.68 10.97 8.94
CA ARG A 152 16.31 12.38 9.08
C ARG A 152 15.14 12.65 10.02
N ARG A 153 14.52 11.61 10.56
CA ARG A 153 13.36 11.80 11.44
C ARG A 153 13.77 12.07 12.89
N PRO A 154 13.05 12.96 13.58
CA PRO A 154 13.30 13.20 15.01
C PRO A 154 13.13 11.93 15.85
N ALA A 155 13.92 11.78 16.91
CA ALA A 155 13.85 10.62 17.80
C ALA A 155 12.43 10.35 18.32
N GLY A 156 11.68 11.40 18.68
CA GLY A 156 10.29 11.25 19.16
C GLY A 156 9.32 10.70 18.10
N TRP A 157 9.56 10.96 16.81
CA TRP A 157 8.80 10.35 15.73
C TRP A 157 9.13 8.85 15.62
N LEU A 158 10.41 8.49 15.61
CA LEU A 158 10.87 7.10 15.57
C LEU A 158 10.31 6.30 16.75
N ASP A 159 10.38 6.84 17.96
CA ASP A 159 9.89 6.19 19.18
C ASP A 159 8.37 5.98 19.13
N ARG A 160 7.61 6.95 18.60
CA ARG A 160 6.17 6.82 18.39
C ARG A 160 5.85 5.72 17.37
N MET A 161 6.56 5.67 16.25
CA MET A 161 6.36 4.66 15.21
C MET A 161 6.68 3.25 15.72
N VAL A 162 7.79 3.07 16.43
CA VAL A 162 8.16 1.79 17.04
C VAL A 162 7.08 1.33 18.01
N ARG A 163 6.68 2.18 18.96
CA ARG A 163 5.65 1.84 19.94
C ARG A 163 4.34 1.45 19.26
N ARG A 164 3.85 2.29 18.33
CA ARG A 164 2.60 2.02 17.58
C ARG A 164 2.68 0.71 16.82
N SER A 165 3.78 0.45 16.14
CA SER A 165 4.00 -0.79 15.38
C SER A 165 3.95 -2.03 16.30
N LEU A 166 4.57 -1.98 17.49
CA LEU A 166 4.55 -3.08 18.46
C LEU A 166 3.14 -3.30 19.05
N GLU A 167 2.44 -2.23 19.38
CA GLU A 167 1.09 -2.28 19.94
C GLU A 167 0.05 -2.81 18.94
N ARG A 168 0.26 -2.52 17.64
CA ARG A 168 -0.71 -2.73 16.58
C ARG A 168 -0.43 -3.94 15.70
N SER A 169 0.68 -4.66 15.89
CA SER A 169 0.96 -5.88 15.14
C SER A 169 1.11 -7.11 16.05
N ASP A 170 0.69 -8.27 15.56
CA ASP A 170 1.07 -9.57 16.12
C ASP A 170 2.48 -9.95 15.64
N ALA A 171 3.35 -10.44 16.54
CA ALA A 171 4.74 -10.72 16.21
C ALA A 171 4.90 -11.89 15.21
N LYS A 172 4.04 -12.93 15.30
CA LYS A 172 4.05 -14.05 14.36
C LYS A 172 3.59 -13.60 12.97
N ALA A 173 2.50 -12.81 12.92
CA ALA A 173 2.02 -12.25 11.68
C ALA A 173 3.05 -11.30 11.04
N PHE A 174 3.63 -10.41 11.83
CA PHE A 174 4.67 -9.48 11.39
C PHE A 174 5.85 -10.21 10.73
N ARG A 175 6.30 -11.35 11.31
CA ARG A 175 7.35 -12.17 10.74
C ARG A 175 6.89 -12.88 9.46
N ALA A 176 5.71 -13.46 9.44
CA ALA A 176 5.21 -14.20 8.29
C ALA A 176 4.96 -13.27 7.08
N TRP A 177 4.47 -12.06 7.32
CA TRP A 177 4.35 -11.03 6.28
C TRP A 177 5.69 -10.68 5.64
N LEU A 178 6.80 -10.63 6.42
CA LEU A 178 8.14 -10.42 5.87
C LEU A 178 8.51 -11.54 4.89
N ASP A 179 8.30 -12.79 5.28
CA ASP A 179 8.62 -13.94 4.42
C ASP A 179 7.84 -13.88 3.09
N SER A 180 6.58 -13.42 3.15
CA SER A 180 5.72 -13.27 1.97
C SER A 180 6.17 -12.12 1.06
N TRP A 181 6.17 -10.89 1.55
CA TRP A 181 6.44 -9.74 0.67
C TRP A 181 7.90 -9.69 0.17
N ALA A 182 8.85 -10.26 0.91
CA ALA A 182 10.24 -10.30 0.47
C ALA A 182 10.53 -11.43 -0.51
N GLY A 183 9.87 -12.60 -0.34
CA GLY A 183 10.21 -13.83 -1.06
C GLY A 183 9.27 -14.22 -2.18
N GLU A 184 8.04 -13.69 -2.23
CA GLU A 184 7.09 -14.03 -3.29
C GLU A 184 7.42 -13.28 -4.59
N ASP A 185 7.37 -14.01 -5.72
CA ASP A 185 7.45 -13.46 -7.06
C ASP A 185 6.21 -13.89 -7.87
N PHE A 186 5.49 -12.90 -8.38
CA PHE A 186 4.30 -13.10 -9.21
C PHE A 186 4.16 -12.05 -10.31
N HIS A 187 5.26 -11.35 -10.64
CA HIS A 187 5.23 -10.24 -11.58
C HIS A 187 4.69 -10.65 -12.97
N ASP A 188 4.94 -11.89 -13.42
CA ASP A 188 4.39 -12.42 -14.68
C ASP A 188 2.87 -12.33 -14.78
N ARG A 189 2.16 -12.26 -13.64
CA ARG A 189 0.70 -12.17 -13.61
C ARG A 189 0.15 -10.78 -13.84
N ILE A 190 0.99 -9.76 -13.76
CA ILE A 190 0.63 -8.35 -13.95
C ILE A 190 1.42 -7.67 -15.07
N ASP A 191 2.45 -8.35 -15.60
CA ASP A 191 3.25 -7.82 -16.71
C ASP A 191 2.37 -7.58 -17.91
N GLY A 192 2.46 -6.37 -18.48
CA GLY A 192 1.61 -5.92 -19.59
C GLY A 192 0.18 -5.53 -19.22
N SER A 193 -0.17 -5.47 -17.91
CA SER A 193 -1.51 -5.05 -17.47
C SER A 193 -1.86 -3.65 -17.98
N PRO A 194 -3.03 -3.49 -18.65
CA PRO A 194 -3.45 -2.19 -19.19
C PRO A 194 -4.00 -1.22 -18.12
N VAL A 195 -4.16 -1.70 -16.87
CA VAL A 195 -4.68 -0.87 -15.77
C VAL A 195 -3.69 0.27 -15.50
N PRO A 196 -4.16 1.54 -15.48
CA PRO A 196 -3.32 2.67 -15.15
C PRO A 196 -2.70 2.52 -13.76
N ALA A 197 -1.41 2.76 -13.64
CA ALA A 197 -0.63 2.57 -12.43
C ALA A 197 0.15 3.83 -12.06
N LEU A 198 0.21 4.17 -10.78
CA LEU A 198 1.04 5.23 -10.26
C LEU A 198 1.98 4.66 -9.19
N ALA A 199 3.27 4.86 -9.35
CA ALA A 199 4.25 4.65 -8.29
C ALA A 199 4.68 6.01 -7.71
N VAL A 200 4.53 6.19 -6.41
CA VAL A 200 5.05 7.35 -5.68
C VAL A 200 6.25 6.88 -4.86
N ALA A 201 7.43 7.43 -5.10
CA ALA A 201 8.66 7.10 -4.37
C ALA A 201 9.16 8.31 -3.59
N GLY A 202 9.64 8.09 -2.37
CA GLY A 202 10.37 9.13 -1.64
C GLY A 202 11.84 9.16 -2.07
N ALA A 203 12.38 10.34 -2.39
CA ALA A 203 13.79 10.49 -2.82
C ALA A 203 14.81 10.10 -1.75
N LEU A 204 14.37 9.98 -0.49
CA LEU A 204 15.20 9.61 0.65
C LEU A 204 14.99 8.16 1.11
N ASP A 205 14.12 7.40 0.43
CA ASP A 205 13.93 5.97 0.68
C ASP A 205 14.98 5.16 -0.10
N PRO A 206 16.00 4.59 0.56
CA PRO A 206 17.04 3.84 -0.13
C PRO A 206 16.61 2.44 -0.57
N ALA A 207 15.50 1.93 -0.01
CA ALA A 207 15.05 0.57 -0.24
C ALA A 207 14.06 0.48 -1.42
N LEU A 208 13.01 1.33 -1.40
CA LEU A 208 11.95 1.31 -2.42
C LEU A 208 12.02 2.56 -3.29
N SER A 209 13.22 2.84 -3.77
CA SER A 209 13.61 4.03 -4.51
C SER A 209 12.90 4.17 -5.87
N ALA A 210 12.94 5.38 -6.43
CA ALA A 210 12.47 5.63 -7.79
C ALA A 210 13.19 4.77 -8.84
N GLU A 211 14.47 4.40 -8.62
CA GLU A 211 15.21 3.50 -9.50
C GLU A 211 14.60 2.09 -9.52
N LEU A 212 14.26 1.55 -8.35
CA LEU A 212 13.56 0.26 -8.24
C LEU A 212 12.19 0.33 -8.93
N GLN A 213 11.42 1.41 -8.76
CA GLN A 213 10.12 1.55 -9.41
C GLN A 213 10.23 1.67 -10.93
N ARG A 214 11.30 2.29 -11.46
CA ARG A 214 11.60 2.27 -12.90
C ARG A 214 11.90 0.86 -13.42
N ALA A 215 12.60 0.04 -12.64
CA ALA A 215 12.95 -1.33 -13.01
C ALA A 215 11.79 -2.32 -12.88
N THR A 216 10.71 -1.96 -12.19
CA THR A 216 9.58 -2.83 -11.85
C THR A 216 8.26 -2.25 -12.37
N TRP A 217 7.59 -1.37 -11.64
CA TRP A 217 6.28 -0.82 -12.01
C TRP A 217 6.25 -0.20 -13.41
N MET A 218 7.22 0.67 -13.74
CA MET A 218 7.29 1.32 -15.05
C MET A 218 7.54 0.34 -16.20
N ARG A 219 8.10 -0.83 -15.89
CA ARG A 219 8.32 -1.88 -16.89
C ARG A 219 7.10 -2.76 -17.10
N TRP A 220 6.38 -3.09 -16.01
CA TRP A 220 5.26 -4.04 -16.07
C TRP A 220 3.93 -3.40 -16.46
N PHE A 221 3.75 -2.12 -16.16
CA PHE A 221 2.52 -1.40 -16.50
C PHE A 221 2.76 -0.43 -17.66
N PRO A 222 2.24 -0.70 -18.87
CA PRO A 222 2.40 0.20 -20.04
C PRO A 222 1.85 1.61 -19.83
N ARG A 223 0.90 1.77 -18.89
CA ARG A 223 0.29 3.05 -18.49
C ARG A 223 0.73 3.51 -17.09
N ALA A 224 1.97 3.21 -16.73
CA ALA A 224 2.50 3.62 -15.44
C ALA A 224 3.03 5.05 -15.45
N GLU A 225 2.83 5.73 -14.34
CA GLU A 225 3.44 7.01 -13.99
C GLU A 225 4.32 6.83 -12.75
N LEU A 226 5.40 7.59 -12.67
CA LEU A 226 6.30 7.62 -11.51
C LEU A 226 6.47 9.05 -11.04
N VAL A 227 6.14 9.29 -9.76
CA VAL A 227 6.37 10.55 -9.09
C VAL A 227 7.36 10.35 -7.95
N GLU A 228 8.42 11.16 -7.92
CA GLU A 228 9.42 11.17 -6.86
C GLU A 228 9.23 12.40 -5.97
N LEU A 229 8.98 12.19 -4.67
CA LEU A 229 8.82 13.26 -3.68
C LEU A 229 10.20 13.64 -3.10
N PRO A 230 10.70 14.87 -3.37
CA PRO A 230 12.12 15.21 -3.16
C PRO A 230 12.58 15.26 -1.70
N SER A 231 11.66 15.54 -0.76
CA SER A 231 11.99 15.66 0.67
C SER A 231 11.38 14.54 1.53
N CYS A 232 10.99 13.45 0.91
CA CYS A 232 10.26 12.34 1.50
C CYS A 232 11.11 11.07 1.50
N GLY A 233 10.99 10.28 2.56
CA GLY A 233 11.46 8.90 2.63
C GLY A 233 10.30 7.93 2.41
N HIS A 234 10.26 6.88 3.20
CA HIS A 234 9.33 5.75 3.06
C HIS A 234 7.87 6.06 3.47
N TYR A 235 7.68 7.01 4.38
CA TYR A 235 6.36 7.27 5.00
C TYR A 235 5.75 8.57 4.49
N ALA A 236 5.42 8.60 3.19
CA ALA A 236 4.93 9.81 2.51
C ALA A 236 3.68 10.41 3.18
N MET A 237 2.84 9.60 3.84
CA MET A 237 1.67 10.06 4.60
C MET A 237 2.05 10.97 5.77
N ASP A 238 3.19 10.71 6.42
CA ASP A 238 3.74 11.54 7.50
C ASP A 238 4.70 12.62 7.00
N GLU A 239 5.45 12.33 5.93
CA GLU A 239 6.59 13.14 5.50
C GLU A 239 6.25 14.22 4.49
N ALA A 240 5.26 13.98 3.63
CA ALA A 240 4.81 14.86 2.58
C ALA A 240 3.30 14.71 2.29
N PRO A 241 2.42 14.85 3.32
CA PRO A 241 1.00 14.49 3.22
C PRO A 241 0.27 15.22 2.09
N LEU A 242 0.46 16.53 1.94
CA LEU A 242 -0.24 17.34 0.94
C LEU A 242 0.21 17.04 -0.49
N ASP A 243 1.51 16.85 -0.71
CA ASP A 243 2.04 16.47 -2.02
C ASP A 243 1.58 15.06 -2.41
N LEU A 244 1.55 14.15 -1.43
CA LEU A 244 1.05 12.79 -1.64
C LEU A 244 -0.41 12.80 -2.08
N ILE A 245 -1.30 13.45 -1.31
CA ILE A 245 -2.74 13.45 -1.61
C ILE A 245 -3.02 14.12 -2.95
N ARG A 246 -2.44 15.27 -3.23
CA ARG A 246 -2.58 15.92 -4.54
C ARG A 246 -2.17 14.97 -5.67
N THR A 247 -1.01 14.35 -5.56
CA THR A 247 -0.49 13.43 -6.59
C THR A 247 -1.42 12.23 -6.80
N VAL A 248 -1.87 11.61 -5.71
CA VAL A 248 -2.73 10.42 -5.75
C VAL A 248 -4.11 10.76 -6.31
N GLU A 249 -4.76 11.82 -5.79
CA GLU A 249 -6.11 12.16 -6.21
C GLU A 249 -6.18 12.72 -7.64
N ASP A 250 -5.18 13.49 -8.09
CA ASP A 250 -5.08 13.94 -9.48
C ASP A 250 -4.97 12.73 -10.41
N PHE A 251 -4.15 11.74 -10.07
CA PHE A 251 -4.06 10.50 -10.83
C PHE A 251 -5.39 9.71 -10.80
N LEU A 252 -6.07 9.61 -9.67
CA LEU A 252 -7.33 8.87 -9.57
C LEU A 252 -8.48 9.55 -10.34
N ARG A 253 -8.49 10.87 -10.50
CA ARG A 253 -9.52 11.63 -11.24
C ARG A 253 -9.40 11.52 -12.76
N ALA A 254 -8.20 11.29 -13.30
CA ALA A 254 -7.90 11.41 -14.73
C ALA A 254 -8.76 10.57 -15.69
N ASP A 255 -9.60 9.62 -15.19
CA ASP A 255 -10.56 8.83 -16.00
C ASP A 255 -12.02 9.27 -15.86
N ALA A 256 -12.36 10.16 -14.93
CA ALA A 256 -13.73 10.65 -14.82
C ALA A 256 -14.14 11.40 -16.09
N ASP A 257 -13.19 12.12 -16.69
CA ASP A 257 -13.41 12.92 -17.91
C ASP A 257 -13.56 12.06 -19.18
N ALA A 258 -13.04 10.80 -19.19
CA ALA A 258 -13.06 9.94 -20.36
C ALA A 258 -14.30 9.01 -20.42
N GLU A 259 -14.89 8.66 -19.27
CA GLU A 259 -16.10 7.82 -19.20
C GLU A 259 -17.37 8.65 -19.46
N ASP A 260 -17.40 9.95 -19.10
CA ASP A 260 -18.52 10.87 -19.35
C ASP A 260 -18.65 11.25 -20.85
N GLU A 261 -17.56 11.22 -21.63
CA GLU A 261 -17.60 11.45 -23.07
C GLU A 261 -18.18 10.27 -23.87
N ASP A 262 -18.02 9.01 -23.40
CA ASP A 262 -18.51 7.81 -24.13
C ASP A 262 -20.00 7.53 -23.86
N ASP A 263 -20.54 7.91 -22.70
CA ASP A 263 -21.97 7.80 -22.38
C ASP A 263 -22.80 8.92 -23.05
N GLY A 264 -22.21 10.08 -23.29
CA GLY A 264 -22.83 11.19 -24.02
C GLY A 264 -22.95 10.96 -25.53
N ALA A 265 -22.20 10.03 -26.10
CA ALA A 265 -22.20 9.71 -27.52
C ALA A 265 -23.23 8.61 -27.89
N LYS A 266 -23.90 7.99 -26.91
CA LYS A 266 -24.92 6.91 -27.11
C LYS A 266 -26.35 7.34 -26.79
N ALA A 267 -26.61 8.64 -26.56
CA ALA A 267 -27.95 9.17 -26.29
C ALA A 267 -28.61 9.79 -27.53
#